data_c319a97256d7b59cfc7921253d516fbf
#
_entry.id   c319a97256d7b59cfc7921253d516fbf
#
_cell.length_a   1.000
_cell.length_b   1.000
_cell.length_c   1.000
_cell.angle_alpha   90.00
_cell.angle_beta   90.00
_cell.angle_gamma   90.00
#
_symmetry.space_group_name_H-M   'P 1'
#
loop_
_entity.id
_entity.type
_entity.pdbx_description
1 polymer ?
#
loop_
_entity_poly.entity_id
_entity_poly.type
_entity_poly.pdbx_seq_one_letter_code
_entity_poly.pdbx_strand_id
1 'polypeptide(L)'
;MKEKKELTGQIDSSDNLTLGKRLKVLREERKLTQQDVADYCKIPVSSYANWEQDRSAPSIERIITLSKCMNVTTDVLLGVRKQDVEEQLQSRLARLKPHQKQNILNLIDDILGDGPYYY
;
A
#
# COMPACT_ATOMS: atom_id res chain seq x y z
N MET A 1 -0.93 21.71 -8.48
CA MET A 1 -1.16 21.30 -8.47
C MET A 1 -1.24 20.40 -8.21
N LYS A 2 -1.49 20.27 -7.85
CA LYS A 2 -1.64 19.48 -7.56
C LYS A 2 -1.71 18.40 -7.87
N GLU A 3 -1.80 18.12 -7.94
CA GLU A 3 -1.93 17.27 -8.32
C GLU A 3 -1.56 16.30 -8.39
N LYS A 4 -1.19 16.07 -8.13
CA LYS A 4 -0.91 15.06 -8.29
C LYS A 4 -1.18 14.03 -8.05
N LYS A 5 -1.60 13.97 -7.44
CA LYS A 5 -1.87 12.99 -7.19
C LYS A 5 -2.42 12.11 -7.84
N GLU A 6 -2.78 12.30 -8.33
CA GLU A 6 -3.16 11.53 -8.99
C GLU A 6 -2.45 10.64 -9.48
N LEU A 7 -2.05 10.87 -9.30
CA LEU A 7 -1.23 10.41 -9.86
C LEU A 7 -1.14 9.13 -10.08
N THR A 8 -1.15 8.69 -10.01
CA THR A 8 -0.71 7.41 -10.22
C THR A 8 -1.72 6.34 -10.03
N GLY A 9 -2.85 6.61 -9.49
CA GLY A 9 -3.80 5.59 -9.14
C GLY A 9 -3.31 4.65 -8.05
N GLN A 10 -2.20 4.93 -7.44
CA GLN A 10 -1.70 4.12 -6.35
C GLN A 10 -2.29 4.56 -5.04
N ILE A 11 -2.57 3.59 -4.20
CA ILE A 11 -3.03 3.85 -2.85
C ILE A 11 -1.91 3.50 -1.90
N ASP A 12 -1.58 4.43 -1.04
CA ASP A 12 -0.71 4.09 0.07
C ASP A 12 -1.52 4.16 1.35
N SER A 13 -0.94 3.70 2.41
CA SER A 13 -1.66 3.57 3.68
C SER A 13 -1.85 4.89 4.39
N SER A 14 -1.35 5.99 3.81
CA SER A 14 -1.53 7.31 4.40
C SER A 14 -2.66 8.10 3.75
N ASP A 15 -3.34 7.54 2.74
CA ASP A 15 -4.48 8.22 2.16
C ASP A 15 -5.59 8.31 3.21
N ASN A 16 -6.54 9.18 3.02
CA ASN A 16 -7.62 9.36 3.96
C ASN A 16 -8.94 8.81 3.42
N LEU A 17 -8.84 7.80 2.58
CA LEU A 17 -10.02 7.19 2.00
C LEU A 17 -10.74 6.32 3.01
N THR A 18 -12.06 6.29 2.91
CA THR A 18 -12.83 5.29 3.66
C THR A 18 -12.56 3.92 3.05
N LEU A 19 -12.94 2.87 3.76
CA LEU A 19 -12.81 1.52 3.24
C LEU A 19 -13.55 1.39 1.91
N GLY A 20 -14.75 1.90 1.82
CA GLY A 20 -15.54 1.80 0.60
C GLY A 20 -14.86 2.46 -0.58
N LYS A 21 -14.35 3.67 -0.37
CA LYS A 21 -13.65 4.38 -1.45
C LYS A 21 -12.38 3.67 -1.84
N ARG A 22 -11.68 3.12 -0.87
CA ARG A 22 -10.45 2.37 -1.14
C ARG A 22 -10.75 1.12 -1.95
N LEU A 23 -11.82 0.41 -1.60
CA LEU A 23 -12.25 -0.75 -2.37
C LEU A 23 -12.52 -0.36 -3.82
N LYS A 24 -13.21 0.74 -4.03
CA LYS A 24 -13.53 1.19 -5.37
C LYS A 24 -12.27 1.50 -6.17
N VAL A 25 -11.33 2.24 -5.58
CA VAL A 25 -10.09 2.58 -6.27
C VAL A 25 -9.31 1.32 -6.63
N LEU A 26 -9.15 0.41 -5.67
CA LEU A 26 -8.42 -0.84 -5.91
C LEU A 26 -9.08 -1.67 -7.01
N ARG A 27 -10.40 -1.73 -6.98
CA ARG A 27 -11.15 -2.48 -7.98
C ARG A 27 -10.94 -1.89 -9.38
N GLU A 28 -11.07 -0.56 -9.48
CA GLU A 28 -10.95 0.11 -10.76
C GLU A 28 -9.54 0.03 -11.32
N GLU A 29 -8.54 0.10 -10.46
CA GLU A 29 -7.15 -0.08 -10.90
C GLU A 29 -6.93 -1.45 -11.52
N ARG A 30 -7.68 -2.44 -11.06
CA ARG A 30 -7.56 -3.81 -11.56
C ARG A 30 -8.54 -4.09 -12.68
N LYS A 31 -9.30 -3.07 -13.09
CA LYS A 31 -10.26 -3.17 -14.18
C LYS A 31 -11.31 -4.24 -13.93
N LEU A 32 -11.71 -4.34 -12.67
CA LEU A 32 -12.78 -5.26 -12.27
C LEU A 32 -14.08 -4.49 -12.13
N THR A 33 -15.19 -5.17 -12.44
CA THR A 33 -16.52 -4.61 -12.18
C THR A 33 -16.94 -4.96 -10.77
N GLN A 34 -17.97 -4.28 -10.28
CA GLN A 34 -18.55 -4.66 -8.99
C GLN A 34 -19.04 -6.11 -9.02
N GLN A 35 -19.59 -6.53 -10.15
CA GLN A 35 -20.04 -7.90 -10.28
C GLN A 35 -18.89 -8.90 -10.18
N ASP A 36 -17.75 -8.57 -10.79
CA ASP A 36 -16.58 -9.45 -10.70
C ASP A 36 -16.18 -9.69 -9.25
N VAL A 37 -16.13 -8.63 -8.47
CA VAL A 37 -15.71 -8.74 -7.07
C VAL A 37 -16.78 -9.48 -6.27
N ALA A 38 -18.05 -9.16 -6.50
CA ALA A 38 -19.15 -9.85 -5.81
C ALA A 38 -19.13 -11.34 -6.11
N ASP A 39 -18.88 -11.71 -7.36
CA ASP A 39 -18.79 -13.12 -7.73
C ASP A 39 -17.61 -13.81 -7.05
N TYR A 40 -16.49 -13.14 -6.97
CA TYR A 40 -15.33 -13.69 -6.28
C TYR A 40 -15.66 -13.97 -4.80
N CYS A 41 -16.36 -13.04 -4.17
CA CYS A 41 -16.74 -13.16 -2.77
C CYS A 41 -17.98 -14.01 -2.55
N LYS A 42 -18.67 -14.42 -3.63
CA LYS A 42 -19.88 -15.23 -3.57
C LYS A 42 -20.98 -14.52 -2.79
N ILE A 43 -21.18 -13.26 -3.11
CA ILE A 43 -22.22 -12.43 -2.50
C ILE A 43 -22.99 -11.72 -3.61
N PRO A 44 -24.21 -11.23 -3.29
CA PRO A 44 -24.94 -10.40 -4.24
C PRO A 44 -24.17 -9.11 -4.55
N VAL A 45 -24.25 -8.63 -5.77
CA VAL A 45 -23.57 -7.39 -6.15
C VAL A 45 -24.07 -6.21 -5.32
N SER A 46 -25.32 -6.22 -4.92
CA SER A 46 -25.87 -5.15 -4.08
C SER A 46 -25.15 -5.08 -2.73
N SER A 47 -24.77 -6.23 -2.19
CA SER A 47 -24.02 -6.25 -0.92
C SER A 47 -22.66 -5.62 -1.11
N TYR A 48 -21.97 -5.98 -2.17
CA TYR A 48 -20.65 -5.38 -2.43
C TYR A 48 -20.78 -3.88 -2.70
N ALA A 49 -21.79 -3.47 -3.49
CA ALA A 49 -22.01 -2.06 -3.78
C ALA A 49 -22.23 -1.25 -2.48
N ASN A 50 -22.92 -1.84 -1.51
CA ASN A 50 -23.12 -1.19 -0.22
C ASN A 50 -21.80 -0.98 0.50
N TRP A 51 -20.85 -1.92 0.36
CA TRP A 51 -19.52 -1.75 0.95
C TRP A 51 -18.79 -0.57 0.32
N GLU A 52 -18.86 -0.43 -1.00
CA GLU A 52 -18.18 0.69 -1.67
C GLU A 52 -18.79 2.03 -1.29
N GLN A 53 -20.06 2.05 -0.94
CA GLN A 53 -20.74 3.28 -0.53
C GLN A 53 -20.68 3.50 0.97
N ASP A 54 -19.98 2.66 1.70
CA ASP A 54 -19.85 2.74 3.15
C ASP A 54 -21.20 2.66 3.88
N ARG A 55 -22.19 2.02 3.25
CA ARG A 55 -23.48 1.79 3.89
C ARG A 55 -23.44 0.60 4.83
N SER A 56 -22.55 -0.33 4.57
CA SER A 56 -22.29 -1.46 5.44
C SER A 56 -20.82 -1.82 5.31
N ALA A 57 -20.35 -2.67 6.20
CA ALA A 57 -18.95 -3.06 6.23
C ALA A 57 -18.83 -4.57 6.07
N PRO A 58 -17.82 -5.05 5.35
CA PRO A 58 -17.58 -6.48 5.26
C PRO A 58 -17.10 -7.04 6.59
N SER A 59 -17.40 -8.30 6.83
CA SER A 59 -16.87 -9.03 7.97
C SER A 59 -15.37 -9.23 7.82
N ILE A 60 -14.74 -9.70 8.90
CA ILE A 60 -13.30 -10.00 8.87
C ILE A 60 -13.00 -11.02 7.78
N GLU A 61 -13.82 -12.07 7.67
CA GLU A 61 -13.63 -13.08 6.64
C GLU A 61 -13.74 -12.49 5.24
N ARG A 62 -14.66 -11.56 5.05
CA ARG A 62 -14.82 -10.89 3.77
C ARG A 62 -13.64 -9.97 3.47
N ILE A 63 -13.09 -9.33 4.49
CA ILE A 63 -11.87 -8.51 4.34
C ILE A 63 -10.74 -9.38 3.81
N ILE A 64 -10.56 -10.56 4.37
CA ILE A 64 -9.50 -11.46 3.91
C ILE A 64 -9.74 -11.88 2.46
N THR A 65 -10.98 -12.22 2.13
CA THR A 65 -11.33 -12.59 0.76
C THR A 65 -11.08 -11.43 -0.21
N LEU A 66 -11.48 -10.22 0.17
CA LEU A 66 -11.28 -9.04 -0.66
C LEU A 66 -9.80 -8.75 -0.88
N SER A 67 -8.97 -8.94 0.14
CA SER A 67 -7.54 -8.73 -0.01
C SER A 67 -6.96 -9.67 -1.05
N LYS A 68 -7.42 -10.91 -1.07
CA LYS A 68 -7.00 -11.88 -2.08
C LYS A 68 -7.50 -11.49 -3.46
N CYS A 69 -8.76 -11.07 -3.54
CA CYS A 69 -9.36 -10.64 -4.80
C CYS A 69 -8.59 -9.48 -5.40
N MET A 70 -8.23 -8.51 -4.57
CA MET A 70 -7.54 -7.30 -5.01
C MET A 70 -6.02 -7.47 -5.08
N ASN A 71 -5.51 -8.61 -4.61
CA ASN A 71 -4.09 -8.91 -4.57
C ASN A 71 -3.32 -7.85 -3.78
N VAL A 72 -3.83 -7.50 -2.62
CA VAL A 72 -3.19 -6.58 -1.68
C VAL A 72 -3.23 -7.21 -0.30
N THR A 73 -2.43 -6.68 0.60
CA THR A 73 -2.49 -7.13 1.99
C THR A 73 -3.74 -6.56 2.65
N THR A 74 -4.15 -7.19 3.74
CA THR A 74 -5.28 -6.66 4.52
C THR A 74 -4.95 -5.28 5.06
N ASP A 75 -3.69 -5.02 5.39
CA ASP A 75 -3.28 -3.70 5.88
C ASP A 75 -3.51 -2.62 4.82
N VAL A 76 -3.16 -2.90 3.58
CA VAL A 76 -3.40 -1.95 2.49
C VAL A 76 -4.90 -1.75 2.32
N LEU A 77 -5.66 -2.82 2.34
CA LEU A 77 -7.10 -2.75 2.16
C LEU A 77 -7.75 -1.91 3.26
N LEU A 78 -7.28 -2.08 4.49
CA LEU A 78 -7.85 -1.38 5.64
C LEU A 78 -7.26 0.01 5.85
N GLY A 79 -6.25 0.38 5.08
CA GLY A 79 -5.64 1.69 5.21
C GLY A 79 -4.78 1.83 6.44
N VAL A 80 -4.24 0.74 6.96
CA VAL A 80 -3.35 0.78 8.11
C VAL A 80 -1.99 1.26 7.63
N ARG A 81 -1.55 2.38 8.19
CA ARG A 81 -0.29 2.96 7.76
C ARG A 81 0.88 2.11 8.25
N LYS A 82 1.76 1.81 7.34
CA LYS A 82 3.02 1.16 7.67
C LYS A 82 4.14 2.13 7.42
N GLN A 83 5.16 2.02 8.22
CA GLN A 83 6.38 2.76 8.02
C GLN A 83 7.04 2.22 6.74
N ASP A 84 7.33 3.09 5.80
CA ASP A 84 7.95 2.62 4.57
C ASP A 84 9.44 2.36 4.78
N VAL A 85 10.09 1.80 3.75
CA VAL A 85 11.49 1.39 3.86
C VAL A 85 12.40 2.57 4.14
N GLU A 86 12.13 3.70 3.52
CA GLU A 86 12.97 4.89 3.71
C GLU A 86 12.86 5.42 5.13
N GLU A 87 11.64 5.46 5.68
CA GLU A 87 11.46 5.87 7.07
C GLU A 87 12.16 4.92 8.03
N GLN A 88 12.08 3.61 7.74
CA GLN A 88 12.76 2.63 8.56
C GLN A 88 14.26 2.81 8.51
N LEU A 89 14.81 3.04 7.33
CA LEU A 89 16.24 3.29 7.17
C LEU A 89 16.67 4.51 7.95
N GLN A 90 15.96 5.62 7.79
CA GLN A 90 16.32 6.85 8.49
C GLN A 90 16.26 6.70 9.99
N SER A 91 15.21 6.03 10.47
CA SER A 91 15.05 5.79 11.89
C SER A 91 16.23 5.00 12.47
N ARG A 92 16.66 3.98 11.76
CA ARG A 92 17.77 3.15 12.24
C ARG A 92 19.11 3.82 12.06
N LEU A 93 19.31 4.54 10.97
CA LEU A 93 20.55 5.27 10.75
C LEU A 93 20.78 6.33 11.82
N ALA A 94 19.71 6.99 12.26
CA ALA A 94 19.83 8.02 13.28
C ALA A 94 20.36 7.48 14.60
N ARG A 95 20.28 6.18 14.83
CA ARG A 95 20.74 5.56 16.07
C ARG A 95 22.19 5.10 16.00
N LEU A 96 22.83 5.25 14.86
CA LEU A 96 24.20 4.84 14.67
C LEU A 96 25.16 5.96 15.05
N LYS A 97 26.36 5.57 15.45
CA LYS A 97 27.45 6.52 15.68
C LYS A 97 28.04 6.96 14.35
N PRO A 98 28.74 8.12 14.31
CA PRO A 98 29.25 8.62 13.03
C PRO A 98 30.11 7.63 12.26
N HIS A 99 31.00 6.90 12.93
CA HIS A 99 31.86 5.94 12.23
C HIS A 99 31.07 4.78 11.67
N GLN A 100 29.97 4.40 12.35
CA GLN A 100 29.11 3.34 11.86
C GLN A 100 28.33 3.81 10.63
N LYS A 101 27.89 5.06 10.64
CA LYS A 101 27.24 5.64 9.45
C LYS A 101 28.19 5.65 8.26
N GLN A 102 29.46 5.99 8.49
CA GLN A 102 30.45 6.00 7.42
C GLN A 102 30.65 4.59 6.85
N ASN A 103 30.68 3.58 7.71
CA ASN A 103 30.80 2.20 7.25
C ASN A 103 29.62 1.79 6.38
N ILE A 104 28.42 2.18 6.78
CA ILE A 104 27.23 1.89 5.98
C ILE A 104 27.29 2.61 4.63
N LEU A 105 27.71 3.87 4.64
CA LEU A 105 27.84 4.65 3.42
C LEU A 105 28.84 3.99 2.47
N ASN A 106 29.98 3.52 2.99
CA ASN A 106 30.97 2.84 2.17
C ASN A 106 30.39 1.58 1.55
N LEU A 107 29.61 0.83 2.32
CA LEU A 107 28.95 -0.37 1.80
C LEU A 107 27.96 -0.04 0.67
N ILE A 108 27.19 1.03 0.85
CA ILE A 108 26.24 1.46 -0.16
C ILE A 108 26.99 1.87 -1.44
N ASP A 109 28.07 2.66 -1.28
CA ASP A 109 28.88 3.07 -2.43
C ASP A 109 29.46 1.86 -3.15
N ASP A 110 29.87 0.87 -2.39
CA ASP A 110 30.40 -0.38 -2.96
C ASP A 110 29.33 -1.09 -3.78
N ILE A 111 28.13 -1.19 -3.24
CA ILE A 111 27.00 -1.83 -3.95
C ILE A 111 26.66 -1.05 -5.23
N LEU A 112 26.67 0.27 -5.15
CA LEU A 112 26.33 1.11 -6.30
C LEU A 112 27.46 1.22 -7.30
N GLY A 113 28.68 0.90 -6.93
CA GLY A 113 29.84 1.07 -7.77
C GLY A 113 30.30 2.51 -7.90
N ASP A 114 29.95 3.35 -6.93
CA ASP A 114 30.22 4.78 -6.97
C ASP A 114 31.30 5.20 -5.97
N GLY A 115 31.84 4.27 -5.23
CA GLY A 115 32.78 4.63 -4.18
C GLY A 115 34.12 5.09 -4.72
N PRO A 116 34.80 5.96 -3.97
CA PRO A 116 36.08 6.47 -4.42
C PRO A 116 37.18 5.40 -4.47
N TYR A 117 36.96 4.30 -3.84
CA TYR A 117 37.98 3.23 -3.79
C TYR A 117 37.84 2.23 -4.93
N TYR A 118 37.13 2.63 -5.97
CA TYR A 118 37.05 1.81 -7.19
C TYR A 118 38.10 2.16 -8.19
N TYR A 119 39.08 2.92 -7.79
CA TYR A 119 40.15 3.34 -8.73
C TYR A 119 41.45 2.67 -8.46
#